data_4661ebbb45c2459c0f5fdc3d7c50d788
#
_entry.id   4661ebbb45c2459c0f5fdc3d7c50d788
#
_cell.length_a   1.000
_cell.length_b   1.000
_cell.length_c   1.000
_cell.angle_alpha   90.00
_cell.angle_beta   90.00
_cell.angle_gamma   90.00
#
_symmetry.space_group_name_H-M   'P 1'
#
loop_
_entity.id
_entity.type
_entity.pdbx_description
1 polymer ?
#
loop_
_entity_poly.entity_id
_entity_poly.type
_entity_poly.pdbx_seq_one_letter_code
_entity_poly.pdbx_strand_id
1 'polypeptide(L)'
;MKSLEEYTEILVKSIIKKPDLLKVSTHDIDGTIKLDILVPQDVMGSVIGKNGRTIHAIRKLISLYAYKENLPKVEVNVESF
;
A
#
# COMPACT_ATOMS: atom_id res chain seq x y z
N MET A 1 0.37 -12.95 13.61
CA MET A 1 -0.51 -12.30 12.63
C MET A 1 0.21 -11.11 12.02
N LYS A 2 0.15 -10.95 10.71
CA LYS A 2 0.83 -9.83 10.06
C LYS A 2 0.04 -8.55 10.24
N SER A 3 0.75 -7.46 10.50
CA SER A 3 0.13 -6.15 10.56
C SER A 3 -0.24 -5.69 9.14
N LEU A 4 -1.07 -4.66 9.06
CA LEU A 4 -1.42 -4.05 7.78
C LEU A 4 -0.17 -3.56 7.04
N GLU A 5 0.77 -2.95 7.77
CA GLU A 5 2.02 -2.48 7.16
C GLU A 5 2.84 -3.63 6.58
N GLU A 6 2.96 -4.73 7.33
CA GLU A 6 3.70 -5.90 6.85
C GLU A 6 3.05 -6.51 5.62
N TYR A 7 1.72 -6.65 5.64
CA TYR A 7 0.99 -7.17 4.50
C TYR A 7 1.23 -6.30 3.25
N THR A 8 1.14 -4.99 3.42
CA THR A 8 1.36 -4.03 2.34
C THR A 8 2.78 -4.11 1.80
N GLU A 9 3.77 -4.21 2.70
CA GLU A 9 5.16 -4.34 2.29
C GLU A 9 5.38 -5.57 1.43
N ILE A 10 4.87 -6.72 1.86
CA ILE A 10 5.01 -7.97 1.10
C ILE A 10 4.37 -7.82 -0.27
N LEU A 11 3.17 -7.25 -0.32
CA LEU A 11 2.42 -7.08 -1.55
C LEU A 11 3.18 -6.19 -2.53
N VAL A 12 3.63 -5.02 -2.08
CA VAL A 12 4.29 -4.05 -2.95
C VAL A 12 5.69 -4.53 -3.34
N LYS A 13 6.44 -5.13 -2.41
CA LYS A 13 7.77 -5.66 -2.71
C LYS A 13 7.75 -6.73 -3.79
N SER A 14 6.64 -7.42 -3.95
CA SER A 14 6.53 -8.47 -4.96
C SER A 14 6.44 -7.92 -6.38
N ILE A 15 6.18 -6.61 -6.55
CA ILE A 15 5.93 -6.02 -7.86
C ILE A 15 6.88 -4.89 -8.24
N ILE A 16 7.74 -4.43 -7.34
CA ILE A 16 8.64 -3.30 -7.63
C ILE A 16 10.09 -3.73 -7.64
N LYS A 17 10.91 -2.94 -8.35
CA LYS A 17 12.36 -3.01 -8.25
C LYS A 17 12.78 -2.15 -7.05
N LYS A 18 13.97 -2.40 -6.53
CA LYS A 18 14.52 -1.65 -5.38
C LYS A 18 13.64 -1.74 -4.14
N PRO A 19 13.23 -2.95 -3.73
CA PRO A 19 12.31 -3.09 -2.59
C PRO A 19 12.89 -2.55 -1.28
N ASP A 20 14.20 -2.45 -1.16
CA ASP A 20 14.86 -1.94 0.04
C ASP A 20 14.53 -0.48 0.32
N LEU A 21 14.08 0.26 -0.69
CA LEU A 21 13.77 1.68 -0.57
C LEU A 21 12.30 1.94 -0.30
N LEU A 22 11.49 0.90 -0.29
CA LEU A 22 10.07 1.02 0.01
C LEU A 22 9.87 1.38 1.47
N LYS A 23 8.98 2.33 1.72
CA LYS A 23 8.54 2.68 3.07
C LYS A 23 7.02 2.64 3.13
N VAL A 24 6.50 2.02 4.18
CA VAL A 24 5.06 1.93 4.41
C VAL A 24 4.78 2.43 5.81
N SER A 25 3.83 3.33 5.94
CA SER A 25 3.42 3.83 7.25
C SER A 25 1.91 3.93 7.34
N THR A 26 1.40 3.89 8.55
CA THR A 26 -0.04 4.01 8.80
C THR A 26 -0.29 5.09 9.84
N HIS A 27 -1.42 5.79 9.69
CA HIS A 27 -1.88 6.79 10.64
C HIS A 27 -3.37 6.62 10.82
N ASP A 28 -3.81 6.58 12.07
CA ASP A 28 -5.25 6.50 12.38
C ASP A 28 -5.76 7.94 12.57
N ILE A 29 -6.67 8.35 11.69
CA ILE A 29 -7.25 9.69 11.73
C ILE A 29 -8.77 9.56 11.72
N ASP A 30 -9.40 9.88 12.86
CA ASP A 30 -10.86 9.87 13.00
C ASP A 30 -11.49 8.55 12.56
N GLY A 31 -10.85 7.44 12.95
CA GLY A 31 -11.39 6.12 12.67
C GLY A 31 -11.10 5.61 11.28
N THR A 32 -10.32 6.34 10.48
CA THR A 32 -9.86 5.91 9.17
C THR A 32 -8.36 5.70 9.21
N ILE A 33 -7.89 4.58 8.70
CA ILE A 33 -6.46 4.32 8.61
C ILE A 33 -5.94 4.89 7.31
N LYS A 34 -5.00 5.82 7.41
CA LYS A 34 -4.30 6.36 6.24
C LYS A 34 -3.05 5.51 6.04
N LEU A 35 -2.98 4.80 4.93
CA LEU A 35 -1.86 3.93 4.60
C LEU A 35 -1.03 4.60 3.51
N ASP A 36 0.19 4.98 3.85
CA ASP A 36 1.08 5.66 2.92
C ASP A 36 2.14 4.71 2.42
N ILE A 37 2.24 4.60 1.10
CA ILE A 37 3.26 3.80 0.41
C ILE A 37 4.21 4.79 -0.25
N LEU A 38 5.48 4.80 0.19
CA LEU A 38 6.49 5.71 -0.33
C LEU A 38 7.53 4.92 -1.10
N VAL A 39 7.75 5.30 -2.35
CA VAL A 39 8.70 4.61 -3.22
C VAL A 39 9.56 5.64 -3.96
N PRO A 40 10.75 5.23 -4.45
CA PRO A 40 11.52 6.12 -5.32
C PRO A 40 10.71 6.50 -6.55
N GLN A 41 10.95 7.70 -7.05
CA GLN A 41 10.19 8.23 -8.19
C GLN A 41 10.27 7.31 -9.41
N ASP A 42 11.42 6.69 -9.65
CA ASP A 42 11.63 5.85 -10.82
C ASP A 42 10.89 4.51 -10.76
N VAL A 43 10.38 4.11 -9.60
CA VAL A 43 9.56 2.88 -9.51
C VAL A 43 8.08 3.17 -9.30
N MET A 44 7.72 4.44 -9.19
CA MET A 44 6.31 4.81 -8.94
C MET A 44 5.38 4.32 -10.05
N GLY A 45 5.85 4.35 -11.30
CA GLY A 45 5.08 3.86 -12.43
C GLY A 45 4.70 2.39 -12.31
N SER A 46 5.58 1.57 -11.72
CA SER A 46 5.30 0.15 -11.50
C SER A 46 4.22 -0.06 -10.45
N VAL A 47 4.19 0.80 -9.43
CA VAL A 47 3.17 0.71 -8.37
C VAL A 47 1.81 1.15 -8.90
N ILE A 48 1.77 2.22 -9.68
CA ILE A 48 0.53 2.72 -10.26
C ILE A 48 0.03 1.77 -11.35
N GLY A 49 0.94 1.39 -12.25
CA GLY A 49 0.63 0.50 -13.36
C GLY A 49 -0.06 1.23 -14.51
N LYS A 50 -0.19 0.53 -15.63
CA LYS A 50 -0.84 1.07 -16.81
C LYS A 50 -2.29 1.40 -16.51
N ASN A 51 -2.69 2.63 -16.75
CA ASN A 51 -4.05 3.12 -16.49
C ASN A 51 -4.48 2.93 -15.03
N GLY A 52 -3.51 2.92 -14.11
CA GLY A 52 -3.80 2.78 -12.69
C GLY A 52 -4.23 1.38 -12.26
N ARG A 53 -4.04 0.37 -13.11
CA ARG A 53 -4.53 -0.99 -12.81
C ARG A 53 -3.87 -1.63 -11.62
N THR A 54 -2.55 -1.44 -11.48
CA THR A 54 -1.81 -2.05 -10.38
C THR A 54 -2.23 -1.46 -9.04
N ILE A 55 -2.27 -0.13 -8.93
CA ILE A 55 -2.68 0.50 -7.68
C ILE A 55 -4.13 0.18 -7.34
N HIS A 56 -4.99 0.06 -8.34
CA HIS A 56 -6.37 -0.33 -8.11
C HIS A 56 -6.46 -1.73 -7.50
N ALA A 57 -5.68 -2.68 -8.04
CA ALA A 57 -5.62 -4.04 -7.49
C ALA A 57 -5.05 -4.05 -6.08
N ILE A 58 -4.01 -3.26 -5.82
CA ILE A 58 -3.42 -3.13 -4.49
C ILE A 58 -4.47 -2.66 -3.49
N ARG A 59 -5.23 -1.62 -3.85
CA ARG A 59 -6.29 -1.09 -2.99
C ARG A 59 -7.35 -2.13 -2.69
N LYS A 60 -7.74 -2.92 -3.68
CA LYS A 60 -8.73 -3.98 -3.45
C LYS A 60 -8.22 -5.06 -2.51
N LEU A 61 -6.98 -5.48 -2.69
CA LEU A 61 -6.38 -6.50 -1.82
C LEU A 61 -6.25 -6.00 -0.39
N ILE A 62 -5.85 -4.75 -0.21
CA ILE A 62 -5.74 -4.14 1.11
C ILE A 62 -7.11 -4.04 1.77
N SER A 63 -8.15 -3.65 1.01
CA SER A 63 -9.50 -3.58 1.53
C SER A 63 -10.02 -4.94 1.98
N LEU A 64 -9.72 -6.00 1.21
CA LEU A 64 -10.10 -7.35 1.60
C LEU A 64 -9.39 -7.79 2.86
N TYR A 65 -8.11 -7.49 2.98
CA TYR A 65 -7.34 -7.78 4.19
C TYR A 65 -7.93 -7.05 5.39
N ALA A 66 -8.23 -5.78 5.24
CA ALA A 66 -8.80 -4.98 6.31
C ALA A 66 -10.16 -5.53 6.75
N TYR A 67 -10.99 -5.91 5.80
CA TYR A 67 -12.29 -6.50 6.09
C TYR A 67 -12.14 -7.79 6.87
N LYS A 68 -11.25 -8.66 6.43
CA LYS A 68 -11.00 -9.94 7.09
C LYS A 68 -10.51 -9.75 8.53
N GLU A 69 -9.68 -8.74 8.75
CA GLU A 69 -9.07 -8.49 10.06
C GLU A 69 -9.91 -7.54 10.92
N ASN A 70 -11.11 -7.19 10.48
CA ASN A 70 -12.01 -6.26 11.20
C ASN A 70 -11.36 -4.91 11.48
N LEU A 71 -10.57 -4.43 10.53
CA LEU A 71 -9.95 -3.11 10.64
C LEU A 71 -10.91 -2.02 10.18
N PRO A 72 -10.70 -0.78 10.62
CA PRO A 72 -11.44 0.36 10.09
C PRO A 72 -11.18 0.54 8.59
N LYS A 73 -11.89 1.49 7.97
CA LYS A 73 -11.64 1.86 6.58
C LYS A 73 -10.17 2.21 6.39
N VAL A 74 -9.57 1.72 5.29
CA VAL A 74 -8.19 2.03 4.94
C VAL A 74 -8.16 2.83 3.65
N GLU A 75 -7.52 3.98 3.70
CA GLU A 75 -7.27 4.80 2.51
C GLU A 75 -5.81 4.65 2.11
N VAL A 76 -5.58 4.21 0.88
CA VAL A 76 -4.23 3.95 0.37
C VAL A 76 -3.76 5.15 -0.43
N ASN A 77 -2.59 5.66 -0.09
CA ASN A 77 -1.95 6.76 -0.79
C ASN A 77 -0.55 6.34 -1.22
N VAL A 78 -0.17 6.68 -2.44
CA VAL A 78 1.17 6.37 -2.98
C VAL A 78 1.88 7.67 -3.29
N GLU A 79 3.08 7.83 -2.76
CA GLU A 79 3.89 9.02 -2.98
C GLU A 79 5.32 8.63 -3.32
N SER A 80 6.01 9.51 -4.03
CA SER A 80 7.43 9.33 -4.32
C SER A 80 8.28 10.20 -3.40
N PHE A 81 9.50 9.77 -3.22
CA PHE A 81 10.49 10.56 -2.48
C PHE A 81 11.77 10.70 -3.27
#